data_c8dbee475e72b845923717b91ff9eb39
#
_entry.id   c8dbee475e72b845923717b91ff9eb39
#
_cell.length_a   1.000
_cell.length_b   1.000
_cell.length_c   1.000
_cell.angle_alpha   90.00
_cell.angle_beta   90.00
_cell.angle_gamma   90.00
#
_symmetry.space_group_name_H-M   'P 1'
#
loop_
_entity.id
_entity.type
_entity.pdbx_description
1 polymer ?
#
loop_
_entity_poly.entity_id
_entity_poly.type
_entity_poly.pdbx_seq_one_letter_code
_entity_poly.pdbx_strand_id
1 'polypeptide(L)'
;MKTKNYLSEAQNFLKRNTQVKSFDIVMHDCNGVGRGKIIRRNELLNLYKSGRQFPLSLLGMDITGEDTPETGLILEQGDGDIKAWPIPSSLKLLHNSKPPRGELFMNMYDIDGKKLLTDPRNVLENKIQDFKKKGINFYAAFELEFFLVSNELDEYGKLKPAKSILGKRASIKKTDVYSVDHLHGMLPLIDDIYEATKLAKIDAETIISEYAPGQYELTLKHQKSLLKAADDILRLKRIIRAQARKHGVTACFMAKPMENISGSGMHFHISLYDQKEKNIFAERNNEKINKNLNYALGGLSLIHI
;
A
#
# COMPACT_ATOMS: atom_id res chain seq x y z
N MET A 1 22.46 -11.01 10.00
CA MET A 1 21.98 -9.71 9.51
C MET A 1 22.80 -8.58 10.15
N LYS A 2 23.39 -7.64 9.39
CA LYS A 2 24.18 -6.54 9.97
C LYS A 2 23.21 -5.46 10.54
N THR A 3 22.78 -5.64 11.77
CA THR A 3 21.82 -4.76 12.48
C THR A 3 22.37 -3.38 12.83
N LYS A 4 23.68 -3.16 12.72
CA LYS A 4 24.33 -1.91 13.16
C LYS A 4 23.95 -0.66 12.35
N ASN A 5 23.58 -0.77 11.07
CA ASN A 5 23.34 0.40 10.21
C ASN A 5 21.94 1.01 10.32
N TYR A 6 20.97 0.28 10.86
CA TYR A 6 19.56 0.77 10.87
C TYR A 6 19.15 1.41 12.20
N LEU A 7 19.86 1.15 13.29
CA LEU A 7 19.60 1.78 14.58
C LEU A 7 19.73 3.31 14.50
N SER A 8 20.65 3.80 13.68
CA SER A 8 20.84 5.25 13.47
C SER A 8 19.61 5.93 12.84
N GLU A 9 18.83 5.22 12.02
CA GLU A 9 17.57 5.73 11.46
C GLU A 9 16.59 6.08 12.58
N ALA A 10 16.36 5.13 13.50
CA ALA A 10 15.47 5.34 14.64
C ALA A 10 15.98 6.44 15.58
N GLN A 11 17.28 6.48 15.88
CA GLN A 11 17.88 7.51 16.70
C GLN A 11 17.71 8.90 16.09
N ASN A 12 17.99 9.05 14.80
CA ASN A 12 17.85 10.31 14.08
C ASN A 12 16.37 10.74 13.98
N PHE A 13 15.46 9.80 13.76
CA PHE A 13 14.03 10.08 13.75
C PHE A 13 13.57 10.62 15.11
N LEU A 14 13.95 9.96 16.21
CA LEU A 14 13.60 10.39 17.57
C LEU A 14 14.16 11.76 17.92
N LYS A 15 15.39 12.08 17.48
CA LYS A 15 15.98 13.42 17.71
C LYS A 15 15.22 14.52 16.97
N ARG A 16 14.78 14.25 15.73
CA ARG A 16 14.08 15.25 14.89
C ARG A 16 12.60 15.39 15.25
N ASN A 17 11.99 14.36 15.86
CA ASN A 17 10.56 14.29 16.14
C ASN A 17 10.31 14.02 17.63
N THR A 18 10.67 14.99 18.46
CA THR A 18 10.56 14.87 19.92
C THR A 18 9.12 14.74 20.41
N GLN A 19 8.17 15.29 19.66
CA GLN A 19 6.74 15.28 19.93
C GLN A 19 6.05 13.93 19.70
N VAL A 20 6.67 13.00 18.93
CA VAL A 20 6.08 11.70 18.64
C VAL A 20 6.00 10.83 19.88
N LYS A 21 4.82 10.30 20.20
CA LYS A 21 4.56 9.52 21.42
C LYS A 21 4.52 8.01 21.19
N SER A 22 4.15 7.58 19.98
CA SER A 22 3.95 6.17 19.64
C SER A 22 4.19 5.89 18.16
N PHE A 23 4.32 4.61 17.82
CA PHE A 23 4.57 4.15 16.46
C PHE A 23 3.65 2.99 16.11
N ASP A 24 3.07 3.06 14.91
CA ASP A 24 2.43 1.92 14.29
C ASP A 24 3.52 1.05 13.65
N ILE A 25 3.65 -0.19 14.09
CA ILE A 25 4.51 -1.19 13.45
C ILE A 25 3.61 -2.10 12.62
N VAL A 26 3.80 -2.10 11.32
CA VAL A 26 2.83 -2.65 10.36
C VAL A 26 3.50 -3.66 9.43
N MET A 27 2.89 -4.81 9.26
CA MET A 27 3.13 -5.75 8.18
C MET A 27 1.86 -5.89 7.35
N HIS A 28 1.97 -6.36 6.12
CA HIS A 28 0.81 -6.58 5.26
C HIS A 28 0.65 -8.07 4.99
N ASP A 29 -0.56 -8.58 5.21
CA ASP A 29 -0.91 -9.96 4.88
C ASP A 29 -1.15 -10.14 3.37
N CYS A 30 -1.51 -11.36 2.95
CA CYS A 30 -1.79 -11.69 1.55
C CYS A 30 -3.00 -10.94 0.97
N ASN A 31 -3.87 -10.41 1.83
CA ASN A 31 -5.04 -9.60 1.44
C ASN A 31 -4.69 -8.10 1.36
N GLY A 32 -3.44 -7.72 1.62
CA GLY A 32 -3.01 -6.32 1.69
C GLY A 32 -3.56 -5.57 2.91
N VAL A 33 -4.03 -6.29 3.93
CA VAL A 33 -4.46 -5.71 5.20
C VAL A 33 -3.24 -5.41 6.06
N GLY A 34 -3.16 -4.19 6.57
CA GLY A 34 -2.09 -3.81 7.50
C GLY A 34 -2.34 -4.38 8.90
N ARG A 35 -1.65 -5.44 9.25
CA ARG A 35 -1.64 -6.07 10.58
C ARG A 35 -0.49 -5.50 11.41
N GLY A 36 -0.65 -5.38 12.72
CA GLY A 36 0.45 -4.87 13.53
C GLY A 36 0.10 -4.49 14.95
N LYS A 37 1.00 -3.72 15.55
CA LYS A 37 0.88 -3.26 16.94
C LYS A 37 1.22 -1.77 17.04
N ILE A 38 0.75 -1.13 18.09
CA ILE A 38 1.19 0.22 18.46
C ILE A 38 2.22 0.07 19.60
N ILE A 39 3.40 0.63 19.41
CA ILE A 39 4.45 0.66 20.43
C ILE A 39 4.66 2.10 20.94
N ARG A 40 5.13 2.22 22.16
CA ARG A 40 5.49 3.51 22.77
C ARG A 40 6.85 4.01 22.24
N ARG A 41 7.08 5.31 22.37
CA ARG A 41 8.32 5.97 21.96
C ARG A 41 9.59 5.29 22.48
N ASN A 42 9.60 4.90 23.76
CA ASN A 42 10.76 4.28 24.40
C ASN A 42 11.07 2.85 23.91
N GLU A 43 10.12 2.19 23.25
CA GLU A 43 10.30 0.84 22.70
C GLU A 43 10.96 0.84 21.31
N LEU A 44 10.97 1.98 20.58
CA LEU A 44 11.44 2.04 19.19
C LEU A 44 12.87 1.54 19.03
N LEU A 45 13.80 1.98 19.88
CA LEU A 45 15.21 1.56 19.78
C LEU A 45 15.39 0.08 20.05
N ASN A 46 14.59 -0.47 20.99
CA ASN A 46 14.61 -1.90 21.27
C ASN A 46 14.06 -2.71 20.10
N LEU A 47 13.01 -2.22 19.42
CA LEU A 47 12.48 -2.83 18.20
C LEU A 47 13.57 -2.98 17.12
N TYR A 48 14.40 -1.95 16.91
CA TYR A 48 15.50 -2.01 15.94
C TYR A 48 16.66 -2.93 16.39
N LYS A 49 16.82 -3.17 17.68
CA LYS A 49 17.87 -4.06 18.25
C LYS A 49 17.44 -5.53 18.27
N SER A 50 16.19 -5.79 18.58
CA SER A 50 15.70 -7.13 18.94
C SER A 50 14.55 -7.65 18.09
N GLY A 51 13.97 -6.83 17.21
CA GLY A 51 12.74 -7.15 16.51
C GLY A 51 11.53 -7.23 17.44
N ARG A 52 10.42 -7.76 16.94
CA ARG A 52 9.19 -7.97 17.70
C ARG A 52 8.57 -9.31 17.32
N GLN A 53 8.05 -10.02 18.29
CA GLN A 53 7.35 -11.28 18.07
C GLN A 53 5.90 -11.02 17.63
N PHE A 54 5.46 -11.87 16.71
CA PHE A 54 4.10 -11.94 16.20
C PHE A 54 3.73 -13.40 15.98
N PRO A 55 2.46 -13.79 16.13
CA PRO A 55 2.03 -15.13 15.80
C PRO A 55 2.07 -15.36 14.28
N LEU A 56 2.41 -16.57 13.86
CA LEU A 56 2.44 -16.96 12.44
C LEU A 56 1.06 -16.90 11.79
N SER A 57 0.02 -17.17 12.57
CA SER A 57 -1.39 -17.13 12.16
C SER A 57 -1.83 -15.82 11.51
N LEU A 58 -1.16 -14.70 11.81
CA LEU A 58 -1.43 -13.42 11.14
C LEU A 58 -1.37 -13.48 9.62
N LEU A 59 -0.59 -14.42 9.05
CA LEU A 59 -0.48 -14.62 7.60
C LEU A 59 -1.52 -15.62 7.07
N GLY A 60 -2.22 -16.32 7.94
CA GLY A 60 -3.29 -17.26 7.61
C GLY A 60 -4.71 -16.73 7.80
N MET A 61 -4.85 -15.42 8.05
CA MET A 61 -6.17 -14.78 8.19
C MET A 61 -6.76 -14.39 6.84
N ASP A 62 -8.08 -14.40 6.75
CA ASP A 62 -8.82 -13.81 5.65
C ASP A 62 -8.86 -12.26 5.75
N ILE A 63 -9.56 -11.61 4.79
CA ILE A 63 -9.67 -10.14 4.76
C ILE A 63 -10.44 -9.57 5.96
N THR A 64 -11.33 -10.35 6.60
CA THR A 64 -12.10 -9.94 7.77
C THR A 64 -11.31 -10.09 9.07
N GLY A 65 -10.25 -10.90 9.04
CA GLY A 65 -9.40 -11.22 10.19
C GLY A 65 -9.76 -12.53 10.85
N GLU A 66 -10.59 -13.34 10.20
CA GLU A 66 -10.89 -14.70 10.63
C GLU A 66 -9.80 -15.67 10.17
N ASP A 67 -9.53 -16.66 10.99
CA ASP A 67 -8.55 -17.70 10.72
C ASP A 67 -8.99 -18.58 9.55
N THR A 68 -8.06 -18.86 8.62
CA THR A 68 -8.26 -19.77 7.48
C THR A 68 -7.41 -21.04 7.71
N PRO A 69 -7.96 -22.08 8.34
CA PRO A 69 -7.21 -23.31 8.71
C PRO A 69 -6.52 -23.98 7.53
N GLU A 70 -7.11 -23.93 6.33
CA GLU A 70 -6.61 -24.53 5.10
C GLU A 70 -5.25 -23.95 4.65
N THR A 71 -4.83 -22.82 5.21
CA THR A 71 -3.50 -22.26 4.98
C THR A 71 -2.38 -23.08 5.63
N GLY A 72 -2.71 -23.94 6.61
CA GLY A 72 -1.73 -24.68 7.42
C GLY A 72 -0.85 -23.81 8.33
N LEU A 73 -1.18 -22.52 8.49
CA LEU A 73 -0.38 -21.57 9.26
C LEU A 73 -0.86 -21.37 10.70
N ILE A 74 -1.97 -21.96 11.08
CA ILE A 74 -2.66 -21.68 12.35
C ILE A 74 -2.43 -22.80 13.35
N LEU A 75 -3.15 -23.92 13.20
CA LEU A 75 -3.16 -25.00 14.19
C LEU A 75 -2.07 -26.06 13.97
N GLU A 76 -1.74 -26.38 12.73
CA GLU A 76 -0.80 -27.45 12.38
C GLU A 76 0.63 -27.15 12.87
N GLN A 77 0.99 -25.86 12.99
CA GLN A 77 2.30 -25.41 13.46
C GLN A 77 2.28 -24.89 14.91
N GLY A 78 1.15 -25.05 15.62
CA GLY A 78 1.01 -24.63 17.02
C GLY A 78 1.04 -23.13 17.25
N ASP A 79 0.68 -22.32 16.23
CA ASP A 79 0.72 -20.83 16.25
C ASP A 79 2.01 -20.26 16.83
N GLY A 80 3.13 -20.81 16.38
CA GLY A 80 4.44 -20.43 16.87
C GLY A 80 4.77 -18.96 16.61
N ASP A 81 5.44 -18.32 17.56
CA ASP A 81 5.94 -16.96 17.42
C ASP A 81 7.01 -16.87 16.32
N ILE A 82 6.82 -15.93 15.42
CA ILE A 82 7.81 -15.50 14.42
C ILE A 82 8.39 -14.15 14.80
N LYS A 83 9.51 -13.80 14.20
CA LYS A 83 10.18 -12.53 14.49
C LYS A 83 10.07 -11.55 13.33
N ALA A 84 9.47 -10.38 13.59
CA ALA A 84 9.41 -9.30 12.63
C ALA A 84 10.49 -8.24 12.92
N TRP A 85 11.09 -7.72 11.85
CA TRP A 85 12.12 -6.69 11.90
C TRP A 85 11.73 -5.45 11.09
N PRO A 86 12.12 -4.24 11.55
CA PRO A 86 11.91 -3.01 10.80
C PRO A 86 12.49 -3.07 9.39
N ILE A 87 11.70 -2.63 8.42
CA ILE A 87 12.18 -2.42 7.05
C ILE A 87 12.96 -1.10 7.01
N PRO A 88 14.22 -1.12 6.53
CA PRO A 88 15.02 0.10 6.41
C PRO A 88 14.31 1.17 5.59
N SER A 89 14.43 2.44 6.04
CA SER A 89 13.84 3.62 5.40
C SER A 89 12.30 3.67 5.38
N SER A 90 11.63 2.70 6.02
CA SER A 90 10.17 2.68 6.11
C SER A 90 9.60 3.58 7.21
N LEU A 91 10.42 4.01 8.17
CA LEU A 91 9.98 4.86 9.29
C LEU A 91 9.60 6.27 8.81
N LYS A 92 8.34 6.63 9.00
CA LYS A 92 7.74 7.90 8.57
C LYS A 92 6.95 8.55 9.70
N LEU A 93 6.81 9.88 9.63
CA LEU A 93 5.87 10.64 10.45
C LEU A 93 4.47 10.52 9.84
N LEU A 94 3.46 10.27 10.68
CA LEU A 94 2.06 10.30 10.24
C LEU A 94 1.53 11.73 10.24
N HIS A 95 0.97 12.14 9.10
CA HIS A 95 0.39 13.46 8.94
C HIS A 95 -0.84 13.64 9.82
N ASN A 96 -0.92 14.81 10.47
CA ASN A 96 -2.09 15.24 11.25
C ASN A 96 -2.57 14.28 12.36
N SER A 97 -1.74 13.33 12.79
CA SER A 97 -2.07 12.51 13.96
C SER A 97 -1.98 13.35 15.25
N LYS A 98 -2.97 13.20 16.12
CA LYS A 98 -2.99 13.85 17.44
C LYS A 98 -3.24 12.78 18.51
N PRO A 99 -2.26 12.51 19.41
CA PRO A 99 -0.89 13.06 19.43
C PRO A 99 -0.05 12.62 18.20
N PRO A 100 1.04 13.33 17.88
CA PRO A 100 1.93 12.96 16.79
C PRO A 100 2.45 11.53 16.90
N ARG A 101 2.41 10.78 15.80
CA ARG A 101 2.78 9.36 15.71
C ARG A 101 3.69 9.11 14.52
N GLY A 102 4.46 8.04 14.59
CA GLY A 102 5.19 7.52 13.47
C GLY A 102 4.61 6.18 13.00
N GLU A 103 5.04 5.75 11.82
CA GLU A 103 4.71 4.44 11.25
C GLU A 103 5.95 3.83 10.63
N LEU A 104 6.13 2.54 10.77
CA LEU A 104 7.15 1.77 10.05
C LEU A 104 6.62 0.41 9.64
N PHE A 105 7.17 -0.11 8.54
CA PHE A 105 6.84 -1.43 8.05
C PHE A 105 7.81 -2.47 8.59
N MET A 106 7.31 -3.71 8.69
CA MET A 106 8.03 -4.85 9.25
C MET A 106 8.06 -5.98 8.22
N ASN A 107 9.18 -6.72 8.18
CA ASN A 107 9.29 -8.01 7.48
C ASN A 107 9.38 -9.15 8.48
N MET A 108 8.82 -10.31 8.12
CA MET A 108 8.78 -11.49 8.96
C MET A 108 9.89 -12.49 8.64
N TYR A 109 10.41 -13.09 9.71
CA TYR A 109 11.48 -14.10 9.68
C TYR A 109 11.10 -15.27 10.57
N ASP A 110 11.56 -16.46 10.21
CA ASP A 110 11.45 -17.64 11.07
C ASP A 110 12.37 -17.54 12.29
N ILE A 111 12.33 -18.55 13.14
CA ILE A 111 13.15 -18.64 14.36
C ILE A 111 14.64 -18.71 14.05
N ASP A 112 15.03 -19.25 12.90
CA ASP A 112 16.42 -19.34 12.42
C ASP A 112 16.91 -18.04 11.77
N GLY A 113 16.06 -17.02 11.67
CA GLY A 113 16.37 -15.74 11.05
C GLY A 113 16.34 -15.74 9.52
N LYS A 114 15.70 -16.74 8.89
CA LYS A 114 15.44 -16.77 7.46
C LYS A 114 14.14 -16.02 7.17
N LYS A 115 14.08 -15.37 6.01
CA LYS A 115 12.86 -14.68 5.56
C LYS A 115 11.73 -15.68 5.36
N LEU A 116 10.58 -15.40 5.95
CA LEU A 116 9.37 -16.20 5.70
C LEU A 116 8.89 -15.98 4.26
N LEU A 117 8.63 -17.10 3.56
CA LEU A 117 8.11 -17.07 2.19
C LEU A 117 6.57 -16.96 2.15
N THR A 118 5.93 -16.96 3.30
CA THR A 118 4.51 -16.63 3.46
C THR A 118 4.27 -15.12 3.64
N ASP A 119 5.33 -14.35 3.91
CA ASP A 119 5.29 -12.88 3.89
C ASP A 119 5.34 -12.40 2.45
N PRO A 120 4.26 -11.76 1.91
CA PRO A 120 4.18 -11.35 0.50
C PRO A 120 5.32 -10.43 0.07
N ARG A 121 5.77 -9.56 0.98
CA ARG A 121 6.87 -8.65 0.69
C ARG A 121 8.21 -9.38 0.54
N ASN A 122 8.44 -10.41 1.34
CA ASN A 122 9.63 -11.25 1.22
C ASN A 122 9.63 -12.04 -0.11
N VAL A 123 8.46 -12.53 -0.54
CA VAL A 123 8.30 -13.18 -1.86
C VAL A 123 8.69 -12.23 -2.98
N LEU A 124 8.13 -11.00 -2.96
CA LEU A 124 8.43 -9.97 -3.96
C LEU A 124 9.93 -9.64 -3.96
N GLU A 125 10.54 -9.44 -2.79
CA GLU A 125 11.98 -9.13 -2.68
C GLU A 125 12.84 -10.26 -3.27
N ASN A 126 12.52 -11.53 -2.99
CA ASN A 126 13.22 -12.67 -3.56
C ASN A 126 13.12 -12.70 -5.09
N LYS A 127 11.92 -12.47 -5.64
CA LYS A 127 11.73 -12.42 -7.10
C LYS A 127 12.53 -11.28 -7.73
N ILE A 128 12.53 -10.10 -7.13
CA ILE A 128 13.36 -8.97 -7.59
C ILE A 128 14.84 -9.37 -7.61
N GLN A 129 15.35 -10.06 -6.59
CA GLN A 129 16.74 -10.52 -6.55
C GLN A 129 17.05 -11.54 -7.65
N ASP A 130 16.12 -12.45 -7.97
CA ASP A 130 16.31 -13.42 -9.05
C ASP A 130 16.42 -12.74 -10.42
N PHE A 131 15.61 -11.71 -10.69
CA PHE A 131 15.72 -10.92 -11.91
C PHE A 131 17.00 -10.09 -11.94
N LYS A 132 17.39 -9.52 -10.80
CA LYS A 132 18.64 -8.76 -10.67
C LYS A 132 19.89 -9.60 -10.97
N LYS A 133 19.91 -10.89 -10.57
CA LYS A 133 20.96 -11.84 -10.94
C LYS A 133 21.07 -12.04 -12.46
N LYS A 134 19.95 -11.88 -13.18
CA LYS A 134 19.87 -11.92 -14.66
C LYS A 134 20.16 -10.57 -15.31
N GLY A 135 20.53 -9.55 -14.53
CA GLY A 135 20.81 -8.21 -15.03
C GLY A 135 19.56 -7.38 -15.39
N ILE A 136 18.40 -7.78 -14.88
CA ILE A 136 17.12 -7.13 -15.15
C ILE A 136 16.68 -6.29 -13.94
N ASN A 137 16.34 -5.03 -14.20
CA ASN A 137 15.81 -4.09 -13.22
C ASN A 137 14.36 -3.72 -13.56
N PHE A 138 13.60 -3.37 -12.53
CA PHE A 138 12.18 -3.00 -12.66
C PHE A 138 11.98 -1.50 -12.52
N TYR A 139 11.11 -0.95 -13.37
CA TYR A 139 10.47 0.35 -13.16
C TYR A 139 8.97 0.11 -13.03
N ALA A 140 8.37 0.67 -12.00
CA ALA A 140 6.97 0.41 -11.72
C ALA A 140 6.23 1.65 -11.20
N ALA A 141 4.94 1.71 -11.48
CA ALA A 141 3.99 2.64 -10.91
C ALA A 141 2.66 1.94 -10.64
N PHE A 142 1.84 2.55 -9.80
CA PHE A 142 0.47 2.12 -9.55
C PHE A 142 -0.50 3.29 -9.76
N GLU A 143 -1.69 2.97 -10.26
CA GLU A 143 -2.87 3.82 -10.27
C GLU A 143 -3.89 3.15 -9.35
N LEU A 144 -4.34 3.87 -8.34
CA LEU A 144 -5.21 3.35 -7.30
C LEU A 144 -6.58 3.98 -7.38
N GLU A 145 -7.57 3.20 -7.77
CA GLU A 145 -8.96 3.62 -7.69
C GLU A 145 -9.56 3.30 -6.32
N PHE A 146 -10.46 4.16 -5.87
CA PHE A 146 -11.17 4.00 -4.61
C PHE A 146 -12.45 4.82 -4.59
N PHE A 147 -13.38 4.41 -3.72
CA PHE A 147 -14.58 5.20 -3.44
C PHE A 147 -14.43 5.98 -2.14
N LEU A 148 -14.94 7.19 -2.13
CA LEU A 148 -15.29 7.90 -0.90
C LEU A 148 -16.78 7.70 -0.67
N VAL A 149 -17.12 7.05 0.43
CA VAL A 149 -18.49 6.73 0.80
C VAL A 149 -18.89 7.43 2.10
N SER A 150 -20.19 7.70 2.22
CA SER A 150 -20.78 8.22 3.46
C SER A 150 -20.58 7.21 4.59
N ASN A 151 -20.40 7.71 5.82
CA ASN A 151 -20.43 6.87 7.02
C ASN A 151 -21.83 6.33 7.35
N GLU A 152 -22.85 6.89 6.74
CA GLU A 152 -24.23 6.43 6.86
C GLU A 152 -24.62 5.59 5.66
N LEU A 153 -25.33 4.51 5.88
CA LEU A 153 -25.97 3.72 4.84
C LEU A 153 -27.24 4.41 4.30
N ASP A 154 -27.74 3.95 3.17
CA ASP A 154 -29.05 4.36 2.68
C ASP A 154 -30.18 3.66 3.45
N GLU A 155 -31.42 3.95 3.09
CA GLU A 155 -32.62 3.36 3.71
C GLU A 155 -32.75 1.83 3.53
N TYR A 156 -31.97 1.26 2.60
CA TYR A 156 -31.91 -0.18 2.33
C TYR A 156 -30.64 -0.84 2.93
N GLY A 157 -29.86 -0.10 3.75
CA GLY A 157 -28.63 -0.59 4.33
C GLY A 157 -27.44 -0.68 3.34
N LYS A 158 -27.53 -0.02 2.17
CA LYS A 158 -26.48 -0.03 1.16
C LYS A 158 -25.53 1.16 1.30
N LEU A 159 -24.28 0.97 0.82
CA LEU A 159 -23.32 2.07 0.72
C LEU A 159 -23.81 3.15 -0.24
N LYS A 160 -23.58 4.41 0.11
CA LYS A 160 -23.85 5.56 -0.75
C LYS A 160 -22.58 6.40 -0.93
N PRO A 161 -22.35 7.01 -2.12
CA PRO A 161 -21.25 7.92 -2.33
C PRO A 161 -21.23 9.05 -1.31
N ALA A 162 -20.04 9.49 -0.90
CA ALA A 162 -19.89 10.65 -0.03
C ALA A 162 -20.37 11.92 -0.76
N LYS A 163 -21.04 12.79 -0.01
CA LYS A 163 -21.37 14.14 -0.49
C LYS A 163 -20.12 15.03 -0.42
N SER A 164 -20.15 16.13 -1.18
CA SER A 164 -19.12 17.17 -1.06
C SER A 164 -18.95 17.61 0.39
N ILE A 165 -17.69 17.73 0.85
CA ILE A 165 -17.35 18.24 2.19
C ILE A 165 -17.34 19.77 2.25
N LEU A 166 -17.34 20.48 1.10
CA LEU A 166 -17.32 21.95 0.99
C LEU A 166 -18.70 22.58 0.78
N GLY A 167 -19.82 21.84 0.92
CA GLY A 167 -21.13 22.46 0.85
C GLY A 167 -22.24 21.64 0.23
N LYS A 168 -23.45 22.25 0.20
CA LYS A 168 -24.72 21.57 -0.08
C LYS A 168 -24.97 21.20 -1.56
N ARG A 169 -24.04 21.45 -2.48
CA ARG A 169 -24.20 21.16 -3.91
C ARG A 169 -23.30 20.03 -4.36
N ALA A 170 -23.78 18.82 -4.19
CA ALA A 170 -23.48 17.80 -5.16
C ALA A 170 -24.78 17.09 -5.49
N SER A 171 -25.41 17.48 -6.59
CA SER A 171 -26.27 16.55 -7.28
C SER A 171 -25.35 15.39 -7.65
N ILE A 172 -25.57 14.23 -7.06
CA ILE A 172 -24.89 13.00 -7.46
C ILE A 172 -25.34 12.75 -8.90
N LYS A 173 -24.51 13.17 -9.85
CA LYS A 173 -24.73 12.83 -11.26
C LYS A 173 -24.52 11.34 -11.42
N LYS A 174 -25.13 10.77 -12.42
CA LYS A 174 -24.99 9.33 -12.73
C LYS A 174 -23.54 8.97 -13.12
N THR A 175 -22.83 9.91 -13.70
CA THR A 175 -21.42 9.85 -14.07
C THR A 175 -20.82 11.25 -13.92
N ASP A 176 -19.60 11.36 -13.44
CA ASP A 176 -18.90 12.65 -13.25
C ASP A 176 -17.39 12.53 -13.53
N VAL A 177 -17.04 11.72 -14.52
CA VAL A 177 -15.65 11.41 -14.89
C VAL A 177 -14.90 12.68 -15.33
N TYR A 178 -13.69 12.87 -14.83
CA TYR A 178 -12.81 14.03 -15.05
C TYR A 178 -13.41 15.39 -14.63
N SER A 179 -14.42 15.39 -13.77
CA SER A 179 -15.05 16.63 -13.31
C SER A 179 -14.18 17.33 -12.27
N VAL A 180 -13.62 18.48 -12.63
CA VAL A 180 -12.84 19.34 -11.72
C VAL A 180 -13.73 19.90 -10.60
N ASP A 181 -14.99 20.23 -10.90
CA ASP A 181 -15.95 20.71 -9.89
C ASP A 181 -16.25 19.65 -8.83
N HIS A 182 -16.26 18.36 -9.25
CA HIS A 182 -16.40 17.25 -8.30
C HIS A 182 -15.19 17.15 -7.38
N LEU A 183 -13.97 17.28 -7.93
CA LEU A 183 -12.73 17.31 -7.15
C LEU A 183 -12.72 18.49 -6.17
N HIS A 184 -13.18 19.68 -6.59
CA HIS A 184 -13.28 20.85 -5.72
C HIS A 184 -14.17 20.58 -4.50
N GLY A 185 -15.21 19.78 -4.64
CA GLY A 185 -16.05 19.37 -3.51
C GLY A 185 -15.32 18.58 -2.42
N MET A 186 -14.18 17.98 -2.74
CA MET A 186 -13.32 17.18 -1.83
C MET A 186 -11.95 17.80 -1.60
N LEU A 187 -11.71 19.03 -2.02
CA LEU A 187 -10.38 19.66 -2.04
C LEU A 187 -9.66 19.62 -0.70
N PRO A 188 -10.27 19.92 0.48
CA PRO A 188 -9.56 19.82 1.75
C PRO A 188 -9.04 18.42 2.09
N LEU A 189 -9.75 17.37 1.67
CA LEU A 189 -9.31 15.98 1.83
C LEU A 189 -8.18 15.67 0.85
N ILE A 190 -8.28 16.12 -0.40
CA ILE A 190 -7.26 15.94 -1.43
C ILE A 190 -5.96 16.61 -1.02
N ASP A 191 -6.00 17.85 -0.54
CA ASP A 191 -4.84 18.58 -0.04
C ASP A 191 -4.17 17.87 1.13
N ASP A 192 -4.95 17.36 2.09
CA ASP A 192 -4.44 16.58 3.21
C ASP A 192 -3.78 15.26 2.74
N ILE A 193 -4.31 14.62 1.69
CA ILE A 193 -3.68 13.43 1.08
C ILE A 193 -2.32 13.82 0.48
N TYR A 194 -2.24 14.89 -0.30
CA TYR A 194 -0.98 15.34 -0.91
C TYR A 194 0.06 15.73 0.15
N GLU A 195 -0.32 16.45 1.20
CA GLU A 195 0.60 16.78 2.29
C GLU A 195 1.08 15.52 3.04
N ALA A 196 0.20 14.56 3.27
CA ALA A 196 0.55 13.30 3.91
C ALA A 196 1.50 12.45 3.05
N THR A 197 1.28 12.37 1.73
CA THR A 197 2.16 11.65 0.80
C THR A 197 3.53 12.31 0.71
N LYS A 198 3.60 13.62 0.67
CA LYS A 198 4.85 14.40 0.72
C LYS A 198 5.66 14.11 1.98
N LEU A 199 5.04 14.12 3.16
CA LEU A 199 5.69 13.75 4.42
C LEU A 199 6.19 12.31 4.44
N ALA A 200 5.44 11.39 3.84
CA ALA A 200 5.80 9.98 3.70
C ALA A 200 6.85 9.74 2.60
N LYS A 201 7.20 10.75 1.79
CA LYS A 201 8.06 10.65 0.61
C LYS A 201 7.50 9.68 -0.44
N ILE A 202 6.21 9.78 -0.68
CA ILE A 202 5.49 9.09 -1.76
C ILE A 202 5.26 10.11 -2.86
N ASP A 203 5.70 9.79 -4.07
CA ASP A 203 5.54 10.65 -5.24
C ASP A 203 4.13 10.42 -5.84
N ALA A 204 3.11 11.01 -5.20
CA ALA A 204 1.75 11.08 -5.71
C ALA A 204 1.67 12.16 -6.78
N GLU A 205 1.09 11.84 -7.93
CA GLU A 205 1.01 12.74 -9.08
C GLU A 205 -0.40 13.30 -9.24
N THR A 206 -1.27 12.60 -9.92
CA THR A 206 -2.57 13.12 -10.33
C THR A 206 -3.70 12.43 -9.58
N ILE A 207 -4.69 13.20 -9.15
CA ILE A 207 -5.98 12.68 -8.73
C ILE A 207 -7.06 13.10 -9.72
N ILE A 208 -7.94 12.17 -10.07
CA ILE A 208 -9.07 12.41 -10.95
C ILE A 208 -10.37 11.93 -10.29
N SER A 209 -11.51 12.49 -10.70
CA SER A 209 -12.81 11.87 -10.47
C SER A 209 -13.03 10.80 -11.52
N GLU A 210 -13.36 9.60 -11.07
CA GLU A 210 -13.61 8.44 -11.91
C GLU A 210 -15.07 8.36 -12.38
N TYR A 211 -15.38 7.30 -13.16
CA TYR A 211 -16.66 7.16 -13.84
C TYR A 211 -17.86 7.11 -12.89
N ALA A 212 -17.72 6.42 -11.75
CA ALA A 212 -18.82 6.28 -10.81
C ALA A 212 -18.89 7.44 -9.80
N PRO A 213 -20.07 7.83 -9.32
CA PRO A 213 -20.22 8.82 -8.28
C PRO A 213 -19.41 8.46 -7.02
N GLY A 214 -18.59 9.41 -6.54
CA GLY A 214 -17.72 9.20 -5.37
C GLY A 214 -16.52 8.32 -5.63
N GLN A 215 -16.22 7.96 -6.88
CA GLN A 215 -15.03 7.23 -7.27
C GLN A 215 -13.92 8.19 -7.68
N TYR A 216 -12.71 7.88 -7.26
CA TYR A 216 -11.48 8.65 -7.52
C TYR A 216 -10.37 7.70 -7.91
N GLU A 217 -9.42 8.19 -8.70
CA GLU A 217 -8.15 7.54 -8.95
C GLU A 217 -7.00 8.46 -8.53
N LEU A 218 -5.97 7.89 -7.93
CA LEU A 218 -4.73 8.59 -7.63
C LEU A 218 -3.55 7.80 -8.22
N THR A 219 -2.78 8.48 -9.07
CA THR A 219 -1.61 7.92 -9.75
C THR A 219 -0.33 8.17 -8.94
N LEU A 220 0.57 7.19 -8.95
CA LEU A 220 1.91 7.30 -8.39
C LEU A 220 2.95 7.39 -9.51
N LYS A 221 4.00 8.18 -9.29
CA LYS A 221 5.12 8.31 -10.22
C LYS A 221 5.88 7.00 -10.38
N HIS A 222 6.28 6.70 -11.62
CA HIS A 222 7.18 5.60 -11.93
C HIS A 222 8.49 5.69 -11.15
N GLN A 223 8.92 4.59 -10.58
CA GLN A 223 10.17 4.53 -9.83
C GLN A 223 10.97 3.25 -10.10
N LYS A 224 12.30 3.37 -9.95
CA LYS A 224 13.29 2.32 -10.22
C LYS A 224 13.25 1.15 -9.24
N SER A 225 12.40 1.19 -8.21
CA SER A 225 12.31 0.16 -7.19
C SER A 225 10.89 -0.37 -7.09
N LEU A 226 10.66 -1.54 -7.66
CA LEU A 226 9.37 -2.25 -7.54
C LEU A 226 8.98 -2.47 -6.07
N LEU A 227 9.95 -2.79 -5.21
CA LEU A 227 9.69 -3.00 -3.78
C LEU A 227 9.23 -1.71 -3.09
N LYS A 228 9.85 -0.56 -3.44
CA LYS A 228 9.40 0.74 -2.93
C LYS A 228 8.03 1.11 -3.49
N ALA A 229 7.76 0.84 -4.78
CA ALA A 229 6.44 1.09 -5.36
C ALA A 229 5.34 0.30 -4.63
N ALA A 230 5.61 -0.98 -4.30
CA ALA A 230 4.71 -1.80 -3.50
C ALA A 230 4.52 -1.28 -2.06
N ASP A 231 5.60 -0.85 -1.41
CA ASP A 231 5.51 -0.24 -0.07
C ASP A 231 4.72 1.08 -0.12
N ASP A 232 4.92 1.90 -1.15
CA ASP A 232 4.27 3.19 -1.31
C ASP A 232 2.76 3.06 -1.53
N ILE A 233 2.30 2.11 -2.38
CA ILE A 233 0.87 1.92 -2.63
C ILE A 233 0.12 1.43 -1.38
N LEU A 234 0.73 0.54 -0.59
CA LEU A 234 0.16 0.07 0.66
C LEU A 234 0.05 1.21 1.69
N ARG A 235 1.07 2.06 1.77
CA ARG A 235 1.06 3.25 2.63
C ARG A 235 0.04 4.28 2.14
N LEU A 236 -0.07 4.49 0.83
CA LEU A 236 -1.05 5.39 0.24
C LEU A 236 -2.49 5.00 0.63
N LYS A 237 -2.85 3.71 0.56
CA LYS A 237 -4.16 3.22 1.02
C LYS A 237 -4.41 3.59 2.50
N ARG A 238 -3.41 3.49 3.35
CA ARG A 238 -3.52 3.87 4.78
C ARG A 238 -3.66 5.38 4.95
N ILE A 239 -2.91 6.18 4.19
CA ILE A 239 -3.01 7.65 4.17
C ILE A 239 -4.42 8.06 3.77
N ILE A 240 -4.93 7.57 2.64
CA ILE A 240 -6.26 7.91 2.13
C ILE A 240 -7.33 7.57 3.18
N ARG A 241 -7.27 6.36 3.79
CA ARG A 241 -8.21 5.98 4.86
C ARG A 241 -8.14 6.92 6.07
N ALA A 242 -6.95 7.34 6.46
CA ALA A 242 -6.77 8.22 7.61
C ALA A 242 -7.32 9.62 7.34
N GLN A 243 -7.02 10.17 6.15
CA GLN A 243 -7.53 11.49 5.78
C GLN A 243 -9.04 11.46 5.52
N ALA A 244 -9.59 10.44 4.87
CA ALA A 244 -11.03 10.27 4.68
C ALA A 244 -11.77 10.31 6.02
N ARG A 245 -11.33 9.54 7.02
CA ARG A 245 -11.91 9.55 8.38
C ARG A 245 -11.86 10.92 9.04
N LYS A 246 -10.76 11.66 8.87
CA LYS A 246 -10.61 13.02 9.40
C LYS A 246 -11.67 13.96 8.84
N HIS A 247 -12.05 13.76 7.57
CA HIS A 247 -13.05 14.56 6.87
C HIS A 247 -14.47 13.96 6.92
N GLY A 248 -14.72 12.98 7.81
CA GLY A 248 -16.06 12.45 8.06
C GLY A 248 -16.60 11.54 6.95
N VAL A 249 -15.73 10.96 6.12
CA VAL A 249 -16.07 10.00 5.07
C VAL A 249 -15.23 8.73 5.20
N THR A 250 -15.64 7.66 4.53
CA THR A 250 -14.89 6.40 4.51
C THR A 250 -14.30 6.14 3.12
N ALA A 251 -13.01 5.81 3.06
CA ALA A 251 -12.37 5.33 1.84
C ALA A 251 -12.56 3.82 1.70
N CYS A 252 -13.19 3.40 0.61
CA CYS A 252 -13.47 2.01 0.26
C CYS A 252 -12.61 1.57 -0.92
N PHE A 253 -11.84 0.49 -0.73
CA PHE A 253 -10.96 -0.10 -1.74
C PHE A 253 -11.47 -1.47 -2.22
N MET A 254 -12.74 -1.78 -2.00
CA MET A 254 -13.35 -2.99 -2.58
C MET A 254 -13.42 -2.84 -4.10
N ALA A 255 -13.15 -3.93 -4.81
CA ALA A 255 -13.21 -3.94 -6.28
C ALA A 255 -14.62 -3.59 -6.80
N LYS A 256 -15.67 -4.02 -6.11
CA LYS A 256 -17.07 -3.75 -6.48
C LYS A 256 -17.92 -3.48 -5.24
N PRO A 257 -17.85 -2.26 -4.65
CA PRO A 257 -18.56 -1.98 -3.40
C PRO A 257 -20.06 -1.73 -3.58
N MET A 258 -20.49 -1.33 -4.76
CA MET A 258 -21.88 -1.02 -5.08
C MET A 258 -22.30 -1.69 -6.39
N GLU A 259 -23.52 -2.21 -6.42
CA GLU A 259 -24.12 -2.79 -7.63
C GLU A 259 -24.37 -1.70 -8.70
N ASN A 260 -24.40 -2.11 -9.96
CA ASN A 260 -24.81 -1.29 -11.10
C ASN A 260 -24.00 0.00 -11.36
N ILE A 261 -22.83 0.14 -10.73
CA ILE A 261 -21.87 1.21 -11.04
C ILE A 261 -20.49 0.62 -11.31
N SER A 262 -19.52 1.41 -11.80
CA SER A 262 -18.16 0.95 -12.06
C SER A 262 -17.52 0.34 -10.81
N GLY A 263 -16.66 -0.64 -10.99
CA GLY A 263 -15.78 -1.14 -9.94
C GLY A 263 -14.49 -0.34 -9.88
N SER A 264 -13.68 -0.57 -8.82
CA SER A 264 -12.36 0.03 -8.67
C SER A 264 -11.28 -0.94 -9.13
N GLY A 265 -10.38 -0.45 -9.97
CA GLY A 265 -9.16 -1.13 -10.38
C GLY A 265 -7.95 -0.73 -9.52
N MET A 266 -6.87 -1.43 -9.73
CA MET A 266 -5.53 -1.02 -9.34
C MET A 266 -4.61 -1.36 -10.52
N HIS A 267 -4.32 -0.39 -11.36
CA HIS A 267 -3.44 -0.60 -12.49
C HIS A 267 -1.99 -0.70 -12.02
N PHE A 268 -1.29 -1.67 -12.56
CA PHE A 268 0.11 -1.89 -12.29
C PHE A 268 0.91 -1.70 -13.58
N HIS A 269 1.62 -0.60 -13.66
CA HIS A 269 2.53 -0.30 -14.76
C HIS A 269 3.91 -0.85 -14.46
N ILE A 270 4.44 -1.64 -15.37
CA ILE A 270 5.75 -2.26 -15.23
C ILE A 270 6.55 -2.16 -16.52
N SER A 271 7.81 -1.77 -16.38
CA SER A 271 8.82 -1.83 -17.44
C SER A 271 10.06 -2.52 -16.93
N LEU A 272 10.72 -3.25 -17.81
CA LEU A 272 11.96 -3.95 -17.49
C LEU A 272 13.15 -3.30 -18.22
N TYR A 273 14.25 -3.15 -17.49
CA TYR A 273 15.47 -2.52 -18.00
C TYR A 273 16.67 -3.45 -17.83
N ASP A 274 17.58 -3.46 -18.79
CA ASP A 274 18.86 -4.14 -18.69
C ASP A 274 19.87 -3.33 -17.84
N GLN A 275 21.08 -3.86 -17.68
CA GLN A 275 22.16 -3.21 -16.93
C GLN A 275 22.64 -1.89 -17.56
N LYS A 276 22.32 -1.64 -18.82
CA LYS A 276 22.64 -0.39 -19.57
C LYS A 276 21.49 0.60 -19.51
N GLU A 277 20.50 0.40 -18.65
CA GLU A 277 19.29 1.23 -18.53
C GLU A 277 18.46 1.28 -19.83
N LYS A 278 18.51 0.23 -20.67
CA LYS A 278 17.70 0.10 -21.87
C LYS A 278 16.42 -0.66 -21.55
N ASN A 279 15.27 -0.09 -21.91
CA ASN A 279 13.99 -0.77 -21.78
C ASN A 279 13.95 -2.00 -22.70
N ILE A 280 13.81 -3.19 -22.13
CA ILE A 280 13.82 -4.46 -22.86
C ILE A 280 12.45 -4.82 -23.45
N PHE A 281 11.39 -4.06 -23.11
CA PHE A 281 10.07 -4.15 -23.71
C PHE A 281 9.87 -3.19 -24.91
N ALA A 282 10.80 -2.23 -25.09
CA ALA A 282 10.70 -1.30 -26.21
C ALA A 282 10.78 -2.02 -27.55
N GLU A 283 10.01 -1.54 -28.52
CA GLU A 283 10.02 -2.03 -29.88
C GLU A 283 11.41 -1.94 -30.53
N ARG A 284 11.74 -2.93 -31.35
CA ARG A 284 12.95 -2.96 -32.17
C ARG A 284 12.54 -3.23 -33.62
N ASN A 285 13.00 -2.38 -34.52
CA ASN A 285 12.97 -2.64 -35.97
C ASN A 285 11.59 -2.98 -36.57
N ASN A 286 10.57 -2.17 -36.33
CA ASN A 286 9.22 -2.35 -36.87
C ASN A 286 8.49 -3.66 -36.46
N GLU A 287 8.97 -4.41 -35.48
CA GLU A 287 8.20 -5.51 -34.90
C GLU A 287 6.99 -4.96 -34.17
N LYS A 288 5.81 -5.49 -34.43
CA LYS A 288 4.55 -5.04 -33.80
C LYS A 288 4.54 -5.24 -32.28
N ILE A 289 5.22 -6.26 -31.75
CA ILE A 289 5.36 -6.55 -30.32
C ILE A 289 6.75 -7.12 -30.07
N ASN A 290 7.46 -6.56 -29.11
CA ASN A 290 8.76 -7.05 -28.68
C ASN A 290 8.64 -8.46 -28.08
N LYS A 291 9.58 -9.36 -28.41
CA LYS A 291 9.59 -10.76 -27.94
C LYS A 291 9.53 -10.89 -26.41
N ASN A 292 10.28 -10.04 -25.67
CA ASN A 292 10.26 -10.09 -24.21
C ASN A 292 8.93 -9.62 -23.63
N LEU A 293 8.31 -8.60 -24.23
CA LEU A 293 6.96 -8.16 -23.89
C LEU A 293 5.95 -9.28 -24.13
N ASN A 294 6.06 -9.97 -25.27
CA ASN A 294 5.18 -11.09 -25.60
C ASN A 294 5.29 -12.24 -24.58
N TYR A 295 6.51 -12.56 -24.13
CA TYR A 295 6.70 -13.54 -23.06
C TYR A 295 6.07 -13.10 -21.71
N ALA A 296 6.18 -11.83 -21.39
CA ALA A 296 5.55 -11.29 -20.18
C ALA A 296 4.02 -11.36 -20.25
N LEU A 297 3.44 -11.01 -21.42
CA LEU A 297 2.00 -11.14 -21.69
C LEU A 297 1.55 -12.61 -21.57
N GLY A 298 2.32 -13.54 -22.20
CA GLY A 298 2.03 -14.97 -22.09
C GLY A 298 2.05 -15.46 -20.65
N GLY A 299 3.02 -15.02 -19.85
CA GLY A 299 3.08 -15.35 -18.41
C GLY A 299 1.89 -14.83 -17.60
N LEU A 300 1.41 -13.63 -17.90
CA LEU A 300 0.22 -13.07 -17.27
C LEU A 300 -1.06 -13.80 -17.72
N SER A 301 -1.13 -14.21 -19.01
CA SER A 301 -2.28 -14.90 -19.55
C SER A 301 -2.47 -16.32 -18.98
N LEU A 302 -1.42 -16.94 -18.45
CA LEU A 302 -1.51 -18.28 -17.84
C LEU A 302 -2.41 -18.33 -16.60
N ILE A 303 -2.74 -17.22 -16.01
CA ILE A 303 -3.72 -17.15 -14.89
C ILE A 303 -5.16 -17.42 -15.34
N HIS A 304 -5.41 -17.46 -16.66
CA HIS A 304 -6.73 -17.66 -17.25
C HIS A 304 -6.90 -19.04 -17.90
N ILE A 305 -5.95 -19.96 -17.70
CA ILE A 305 -6.00 -21.33 -18.21
C ILE A 305 -6.64 -22.26 -17.18
#